data_9cc2c4691e8123126cbc11a7a8f3f236
#
_entry.id   9cc2c4691e8123126cbc11a7a8f3f236
#
_cell.length_a   1.000
_cell.length_b   1.000
_cell.length_c   1.000
_cell.angle_alpha   90.00
_cell.angle_beta   90.00
_cell.angle_gamma   90.00
#
_symmetry.space_group_name_H-M   'P 1'
#
loop_
_entity.id
_entity.type
_entity.pdbx_description
1 polymer ?
#
loop_
_entity_poly.entity_id
_entity_poly.type
_entity_poly.pdbx_seq_one_letter_code
_entity_poly.pdbx_strand_id
1 'polypeptide(L)'
;MSFLDKHINENRLPVMDQQTFERITNDIGKAKFREDLAEYIAKVRPPFPLKEISPDIMLQAFKNLKKQDVWQYVRPIDQITKTIFEKYEDYKYPFKEHGLGLIDAPSIHNDVSNYFHQDLRLNCSSYSFKSPIDVWNHGTAKDIWRCLGPMWRGIKGMKVVMVDGKEELRGGQLNDKSYVSAFRLQTYIATQFKPNVAKAVYDMTRAKKVLDTSCGWGDRLAGFYCSNAEEYIGCDPNPNTFERYIKQIKTYESLLGNKSTEAIIDTFDKHHIVTIDGVKKVTIYRCGAEDLPWDEIDNIDCAFTSPPYFSTERYNEGGEYVEDQSWSKFNQYELWRDKFFLPVSINSYNSLSDKGHLFVNIMDPTIKGTRYKSCDELVDVLKDKFKGQIGMRIMQRPQGRAKFKTKEELDEFMNKLYIENIWCFGKEKLDYFRHARKNTLEEFFI
;
A
#
# COMPACT_ATOMS: atom_id res chain seq x y z
N MET A 1 -22.47 -29.91 22.41
CA MET A 1 -21.90 -29.58 21.09
C MET A 1 -22.23 -28.14 20.79
N SER A 2 -21.21 -27.30 20.52
CA SER A 2 -21.47 -25.91 20.12
C SER A 2 -22.16 -25.88 18.76
N PHE A 3 -23.04 -24.90 18.51
CA PHE A 3 -23.63 -24.72 17.16
C PHE A 3 -22.54 -24.54 16.08
N LEU A 4 -21.35 -24.04 16.49
CA LEU A 4 -20.21 -23.87 15.57
C LEU A 4 -19.67 -25.20 15.03
N ASP A 5 -19.76 -26.29 15.81
CA ASP A 5 -19.16 -27.60 15.44
C ASP A 5 -19.70 -28.15 14.10
N LYS A 6 -20.91 -27.75 13.72
CA LYS A 6 -21.56 -28.15 12.46
C LYS A 6 -21.11 -27.33 11.23
N HIS A 7 -20.34 -26.27 11.46
CA HIS A 7 -19.99 -25.27 10.44
C HIS A 7 -18.49 -25.07 10.31
N ILE A 8 -17.68 -26.04 10.72
CA ILE A 8 -16.22 -25.98 10.70
C ILE A 8 -15.72 -26.56 9.39
N ASN A 9 -14.88 -25.79 8.66
CA ASN A 9 -14.22 -26.28 7.45
C ASN A 9 -12.95 -27.11 7.78
N GLU A 10 -12.27 -27.60 6.75
CA GLU A 10 -11.03 -28.39 6.85
C GLU A 10 -9.91 -27.65 7.62
N ASN A 11 -9.86 -26.32 7.55
CA ASN A 11 -8.90 -25.49 8.28
C ASN A 11 -9.35 -25.19 9.72
N ARG A 12 -10.36 -25.88 10.23
CA ARG A 12 -10.99 -25.68 11.55
C ARG A 12 -11.55 -24.26 11.73
N LEU A 13 -11.89 -23.57 10.64
CA LEU A 13 -12.48 -22.25 10.65
C LEU A 13 -14.01 -22.38 10.54
N PRO A 14 -14.80 -21.73 11.43
CA PRO A 14 -16.25 -21.66 11.27
C PRO A 14 -16.64 -20.87 10.02
N VAL A 15 -17.38 -21.48 9.11
CA VAL A 15 -17.88 -20.88 7.87
C VAL A 15 -19.37 -21.11 7.73
N MET A 16 -20.10 -20.07 7.27
CA MET A 16 -21.54 -20.11 7.11
C MET A 16 -21.94 -19.25 5.93
N ASP A 17 -22.89 -19.75 5.15
CA ASP A 17 -23.58 -18.93 4.15
C ASP A 17 -24.45 -17.86 4.80
N GLN A 18 -25.02 -16.98 3.99
CA GLN A 18 -25.85 -15.88 4.46
C GLN A 18 -27.07 -16.36 5.24
N GLN A 19 -27.79 -17.35 4.74
CA GLN A 19 -29.03 -17.82 5.36
C GLN A 19 -28.75 -18.43 6.75
N THR A 20 -27.74 -19.26 6.84
CA THR A 20 -27.32 -19.87 8.11
C THR A 20 -26.84 -18.84 9.11
N PHE A 21 -26.02 -17.86 8.66
CA PHE A 21 -25.51 -16.79 9.51
C PHE A 21 -26.63 -15.90 10.06
N GLU A 22 -27.60 -15.51 9.21
CA GLU A 22 -28.82 -14.78 9.61
C GLU A 22 -29.64 -15.54 10.62
N ARG A 23 -29.98 -16.78 10.32
CA ARG A 23 -30.79 -17.65 11.18
C ARG A 23 -30.17 -17.79 12.57
N ILE A 24 -28.90 -18.20 12.65
CA ILE A 24 -28.21 -18.38 13.93
C ILE A 24 -28.14 -17.04 14.69
N THR A 25 -27.79 -15.93 13.97
CA THR A 25 -27.73 -14.61 14.62
C THR A 25 -29.07 -14.21 15.26
N ASN A 26 -30.19 -14.50 14.60
CA ASN A 26 -31.53 -14.16 15.11
C ASN A 26 -31.98 -15.15 16.21
N ASP A 27 -31.61 -16.44 16.11
CA ASP A 27 -32.02 -17.48 17.07
C ASP A 27 -31.31 -17.31 18.44
N ILE A 28 -30.00 -17.13 18.46
CA ILE A 28 -29.21 -17.07 19.72
C ILE A 28 -28.81 -15.65 20.12
N GLY A 29 -29.03 -14.70 19.26
CA GLY A 29 -28.64 -13.31 19.45
C GLY A 29 -27.20 -13.03 19.07
N LYS A 30 -26.98 -11.85 18.48
CA LYS A 30 -25.66 -11.35 18.02
C LYS A 30 -24.58 -11.40 19.09
N ALA A 31 -24.90 -11.02 20.35
CA ALA A 31 -23.91 -10.95 21.42
C ALA A 31 -23.34 -12.33 21.74
N LYS A 32 -24.22 -13.33 21.91
CA LYS A 32 -23.84 -14.71 22.20
C LYS A 32 -23.07 -15.33 21.06
N PHE A 33 -23.54 -15.17 19.81
CA PHE A 33 -22.84 -15.69 18.65
C PHE A 33 -21.39 -15.14 18.53
N ARG A 34 -21.23 -13.83 18.71
CA ARG A 34 -19.93 -13.19 18.65
C ARG A 34 -18.99 -13.64 19.77
N GLU A 35 -19.53 -13.87 20.97
CA GLU A 35 -18.78 -14.39 22.11
C GLU A 35 -18.28 -15.80 21.86
N ASP A 36 -19.19 -16.72 21.51
CA ASP A 36 -18.85 -18.12 21.23
C ASP A 36 -17.84 -18.26 20.08
N LEU A 37 -18.01 -17.45 19.03
CA LEU A 37 -17.07 -17.42 17.90
C LEU A 37 -15.68 -16.91 18.34
N ALA A 38 -15.62 -15.89 19.17
CA ALA A 38 -14.36 -15.34 19.67
C ALA A 38 -13.64 -16.33 20.60
N GLU A 39 -14.37 -16.99 21.49
CA GLU A 39 -13.83 -18.03 22.38
C GLU A 39 -13.32 -19.23 21.57
N TYR A 40 -14.08 -19.67 20.57
CA TYR A 40 -13.68 -20.74 19.68
C TYR A 40 -12.37 -20.40 18.97
N ILE A 41 -12.28 -19.25 18.31
CA ILE A 41 -11.05 -18.84 17.60
C ILE A 41 -9.88 -18.72 18.57
N ALA A 42 -10.09 -18.13 19.76
CA ALA A 42 -9.05 -17.98 20.77
C ALA A 42 -8.53 -19.33 21.30
N LYS A 43 -9.38 -20.34 21.37
CA LYS A 43 -9.04 -21.67 21.84
C LYS A 43 -8.42 -22.55 20.75
N VAL A 44 -9.00 -22.56 19.56
CA VAL A 44 -8.65 -23.48 18.48
C VAL A 44 -7.49 -22.97 17.64
N ARG A 45 -7.38 -21.64 17.49
CA ARG A 45 -6.38 -20.97 16.65
C ARG A 45 -6.32 -21.58 15.24
N PRO A 46 -7.41 -21.56 14.49
CA PRO A 46 -7.34 -21.94 13.08
C PRO A 46 -6.36 -21.04 12.34
N PRO A 47 -5.73 -21.47 11.22
CA PRO A 47 -4.90 -20.59 10.41
C PRO A 47 -5.63 -19.28 10.05
N PHE A 48 -4.92 -18.14 10.10
CA PHE A 48 -5.53 -16.87 9.69
C PHE A 48 -5.95 -16.96 8.21
N PRO A 49 -7.20 -16.66 7.86
CA PRO A 49 -7.73 -16.87 6.51
C PRO A 49 -7.21 -15.81 5.54
N LEU A 50 -5.94 -15.89 5.17
CA LEU A 50 -5.36 -15.02 4.14
C LEU A 50 -6.14 -15.14 2.82
N LYS A 51 -6.18 -14.06 2.05
CA LYS A 51 -6.64 -14.16 0.67
C LYS A 51 -5.72 -15.12 -0.06
N GLU A 52 -6.25 -16.24 -0.54
CA GLU A 52 -5.50 -17.13 -1.39
C GLU A 52 -5.19 -16.45 -2.72
N ILE A 53 -3.90 -16.37 -3.03
CA ILE A 53 -3.40 -15.88 -4.31
C ILE A 53 -2.58 -17.02 -4.90
N SER A 54 -3.21 -17.81 -5.78
CA SER A 54 -2.53 -18.89 -6.48
C SER A 54 -1.50 -18.33 -7.49
N PRO A 55 -0.53 -19.15 -7.94
CA PRO A 55 0.38 -18.77 -9.02
C PRO A 55 -0.34 -18.26 -10.26
N ASP A 56 -1.50 -18.83 -10.61
CA ASP A 56 -2.30 -18.42 -11.77
C ASP A 56 -2.94 -17.04 -11.58
N ILE A 57 -3.44 -16.74 -10.37
CA ILE A 57 -3.98 -15.40 -10.03
C ILE A 57 -2.86 -14.36 -10.14
N MET A 58 -1.69 -14.66 -9.59
CA MET A 58 -0.53 -13.76 -9.67
C MET A 58 -0.07 -13.58 -11.13
N LEU A 59 0.03 -14.66 -11.90
CA LEU A 59 0.38 -14.61 -13.33
C LEU A 59 -0.61 -13.75 -14.13
N GLN A 60 -1.90 -13.91 -13.88
CA GLN A 60 -2.92 -13.11 -14.55
C GLN A 60 -2.82 -11.63 -14.15
N ALA A 61 -2.59 -11.33 -12.87
CA ALA A 61 -2.37 -9.98 -12.39
C ALA A 61 -1.13 -9.34 -13.04
N PHE A 62 -0.02 -10.11 -13.15
CA PHE A 62 1.20 -9.66 -13.83
C PHE A 62 0.95 -9.37 -15.31
N LYS A 63 0.29 -10.28 -16.05
CA LYS A 63 -0.03 -10.09 -17.46
C LYS A 63 -0.93 -8.88 -17.68
N ASN A 64 -1.92 -8.70 -16.82
CA ASN A 64 -2.85 -7.56 -16.90
C ASN A 64 -2.11 -6.25 -16.68
N LEU A 65 -1.29 -6.16 -15.62
CA LEU A 65 -0.50 -4.97 -15.33
C LEU A 65 0.52 -4.68 -16.46
N LYS A 66 1.20 -5.71 -16.98
CA LYS A 66 2.17 -5.55 -18.08
C LYS A 66 1.53 -5.02 -19.35
N LYS A 67 0.33 -5.49 -19.70
CA LYS A 67 -0.43 -5.06 -20.90
C LYS A 67 -1.14 -3.73 -20.71
N GLN A 68 -1.24 -3.23 -19.50
CA GLN A 68 -1.99 -2.03 -19.18
C GLN A 68 -1.39 -0.82 -19.91
N ASP A 69 -2.23 -0.13 -20.67
CA ASP A 69 -1.91 1.21 -21.17
C ASP A 69 -2.02 2.19 -20.00
N VAL A 70 -0.87 2.65 -19.51
CA VAL A 70 -0.81 3.53 -18.34
C VAL A 70 -1.54 4.85 -18.52
N TRP A 71 -1.67 5.32 -19.77
CA TRP A 71 -2.37 6.55 -20.11
C TRP A 71 -3.87 6.51 -19.80
N GLN A 72 -4.46 5.33 -19.63
CA GLN A 72 -5.83 5.17 -19.14
C GLN A 72 -6.01 5.61 -17.69
N TYR A 73 -4.95 5.63 -16.90
CA TYR A 73 -4.95 5.98 -15.47
C TYR A 73 -4.35 7.35 -15.19
N VAL A 74 -3.83 8.00 -16.22
CA VAL A 74 -3.14 9.31 -16.11
C VAL A 74 -4.03 10.40 -16.69
N ARG A 75 -4.23 11.47 -15.93
CA ARG A 75 -5.06 12.61 -16.32
C ARG A 75 -4.32 13.92 -16.12
N PRO A 76 -4.14 14.70 -17.16
CA PRO A 76 -3.63 16.07 -17.08
C PRO A 76 -4.55 16.95 -16.21
N ILE A 77 -3.97 17.95 -15.56
CA ILE A 77 -4.72 18.84 -14.66
C ILE A 77 -5.85 19.58 -15.37
N ASP A 78 -5.67 19.98 -16.62
CA ASP A 78 -6.65 20.69 -17.46
C ASP A 78 -7.88 19.84 -17.85
N GLN A 79 -7.81 18.51 -17.66
CA GLN A 79 -8.93 17.59 -17.90
C GLN A 79 -9.70 17.24 -16.64
N ILE A 80 -9.31 17.76 -15.48
CA ILE A 80 -9.94 17.44 -14.20
C ILE A 80 -10.99 18.51 -13.87
N THR A 81 -12.25 18.08 -13.88
CA THR A 81 -13.40 18.97 -13.59
C THR A 81 -13.87 18.88 -12.15
N LYS A 82 -13.45 17.85 -11.41
CA LYS A 82 -13.81 17.63 -10.01
C LYS A 82 -12.90 18.40 -9.07
N THR A 83 -13.42 18.76 -7.90
CA THR A 83 -12.62 19.41 -6.85
C THR A 83 -11.63 18.42 -6.25
N ILE A 84 -10.36 18.81 -6.27
CA ILE A 84 -9.25 18.01 -5.72
C ILE A 84 -9.00 18.41 -4.28
N PHE A 85 -8.86 17.43 -3.41
CA PHE A 85 -8.54 17.60 -1.99
C PHE A 85 -7.23 16.90 -1.66
N GLU A 86 -6.25 17.67 -1.24
CA GLU A 86 -5.05 17.18 -0.58
C GLU A 86 -5.26 17.16 0.94
N LYS A 87 -4.43 16.40 1.65
CA LYS A 87 -4.58 16.20 3.11
C LYS A 87 -4.50 17.50 3.91
N TYR A 88 -3.66 18.44 3.46
CA TYR A 88 -3.46 19.74 4.11
C TYR A 88 -3.62 20.87 3.08
N GLU A 89 -4.50 21.82 3.38
CA GLU A 89 -4.79 22.95 2.48
C GLU A 89 -3.76 24.09 2.58
N ASP A 90 -2.92 24.07 3.62
CA ASP A 90 -1.93 25.10 3.94
C ASP A 90 -0.48 24.72 3.58
N TYR A 91 -0.29 23.85 2.60
CA TYR A 91 1.02 23.63 2.00
C TYR A 91 1.52 24.93 1.36
N LYS A 92 2.81 25.23 1.52
CA LYS A 92 3.47 26.36 0.85
C LYS A 92 3.45 26.24 -0.68
N TYR A 93 3.42 24.98 -1.16
CA TYR A 93 3.36 24.61 -2.57
C TYR A 93 2.14 23.71 -2.80
N PRO A 94 0.89 24.27 -2.78
CA PRO A 94 -0.31 23.46 -2.83
C PRO A 94 -0.52 22.84 -4.21
N PHE A 95 -1.19 21.69 -4.26
CA PHE A 95 -1.50 20.99 -5.52
C PHE A 95 -2.33 21.86 -6.48
N LYS A 96 -3.22 22.69 -5.95
CA LYS A 96 -4.03 23.61 -6.75
C LYS A 96 -3.21 24.51 -7.68
N GLU A 97 -2.00 24.91 -7.24
CA GLU A 97 -1.12 25.82 -7.98
C GLU A 97 -0.01 25.09 -8.73
N HIS A 98 0.40 23.94 -8.21
CA HIS A 98 1.57 23.18 -8.70
C HIS A 98 1.23 21.80 -9.23
N GLY A 99 -0.05 21.42 -9.30
CA GLY A 99 -0.48 20.13 -9.81
C GLY A 99 -0.29 19.99 -11.31
N LEU A 100 0.29 18.89 -11.74
CA LEU A 100 0.52 18.54 -13.14
C LEU A 100 -0.57 17.62 -13.69
N GLY A 101 -1.10 16.76 -12.84
CA GLY A 101 -2.13 15.78 -13.19
C GLY A 101 -2.34 14.75 -12.09
N LEU A 102 -3.21 13.78 -12.37
CA LEU A 102 -3.55 12.69 -11.47
C LEU A 102 -3.14 11.34 -12.05
N ILE A 103 -2.82 10.40 -11.15
CA ILE A 103 -2.72 8.98 -11.46
C ILE A 103 -3.77 8.24 -10.63
N ASP A 104 -4.70 7.54 -11.28
CA ASP A 104 -5.63 6.65 -10.60
C ASP A 104 -4.88 5.45 -10.01
N ALA A 105 -5.20 5.08 -8.78
CA ALA A 105 -4.49 4.05 -8.03
C ALA A 105 -5.41 2.87 -7.64
N PRO A 106 -5.95 2.10 -8.62
CA PRO A 106 -6.81 0.97 -8.33
C PRO A 106 -6.06 -0.17 -7.65
N SER A 107 -6.77 -0.95 -6.84
CA SER A 107 -6.19 -2.09 -6.13
C SER A 107 -6.24 -3.41 -6.90
N ILE A 108 -6.77 -3.41 -8.13
CA ILE A 108 -6.95 -4.63 -8.93
C ILE A 108 -5.64 -5.32 -9.32
N HIS A 109 -4.54 -4.58 -9.32
CA HIS A 109 -3.20 -5.10 -9.65
C HIS A 109 -2.36 -5.47 -8.41
N ASN A 110 -2.90 -5.31 -7.20
CA ASN A 110 -2.12 -5.53 -5.97
C ASN A 110 -1.70 -6.98 -5.77
N ASP A 111 -2.39 -7.93 -6.41
CA ASP A 111 -2.07 -9.37 -6.26
C ASP A 111 -0.71 -9.75 -6.86
N VAL A 112 -0.17 -8.91 -7.74
CA VAL A 112 1.16 -9.13 -8.32
C VAL A 112 2.26 -9.13 -7.24
N SER A 113 2.18 -8.24 -6.26
CA SER A 113 3.12 -8.14 -5.13
C SER A 113 2.61 -8.84 -3.86
N ASN A 114 1.29 -8.81 -3.62
CA ASN A 114 0.67 -9.50 -2.48
C ASN A 114 0.97 -11.01 -2.46
N TYR A 115 1.14 -11.65 -3.60
CA TYR A 115 1.54 -13.06 -3.69
C TYR A 115 2.82 -13.35 -2.88
N PHE A 116 3.73 -12.39 -2.79
CA PHE A 116 5.00 -12.52 -2.08
C PHE A 116 4.99 -11.94 -0.66
N HIS A 117 4.21 -10.90 -0.41
CA HIS A 117 4.36 -10.05 0.79
C HIS A 117 3.10 -9.91 1.64
N GLN A 118 1.96 -10.50 1.26
CA GLN A 118 0.68 -10.30 1.96
C GLN A 118 0.74 -10.73 3.43
N ASP A 119 1.33 -11.88 3.70
CA ASP A 119 1.48 -12.45 5.04
C ASP A 119 2.34 -11.54 5.93
N LEU A 120 3.50 -11.10 5.44
CA LEU A 120 4.39 -10.19 6.17
C LEU A 120 3.68 -8.86 6.48
N ARG A 121 2.99 -8.30 5.50
CA ARG A 121 2.27 -7.04 5.65
C ARG A 121 1.11 -7.13 6.65
N LEU A 122 0.35 -8.23 6.62
CA LEU A 122 -0.75 -8.45 7.56
C LEU A 122 -0.29 -8.90 8.95
N ASN A 123 0.99 -9.26 9.10
CA ASN A 123 1.63 -9.54 10.38
C ASN A 123 2.45 -8.35 10.93
N CYS A 124 2.51 -7.24 10.20
CA CYS A 124 3.25 -6.06 10.63
C CYS A 124 2.45 -5.24 11.65
N SER A 125 2.96 -5.07 12.85
CA SER A 125 2.41 -4.20 13.90
C SER A 125 2.95 -2.77 13.77
N SER A 126 2.31 -1.80 14.41
CA SER A 126 2.80 -0.42 14.52
C SER A 126 2.22 0.29 15.73
N TYR A 127 3.00 1.11 16.43
CA TYR A 127 2.59 1.88 17.62
C TYR A 127 1.93 1.04 18.70
N SER A 128 2.46 -0.13 19.00
CA SER A 128 1.82 -1.09 19.92
C SER A 128 0.46 -1.60 19.44
N PHE A 129 -0.03 -1.18 18.29
CA PHE A 129 -1.23 -1.77 17.69
C PHE A 129 -0.87 -3.09 17.02
N LYS A 130 -1.56 -4.13 17.46
CA LYS A 130 -1.39 -5.46 16.91
C LYS A 130 -1.88 -5.54 15.47
N SER A 131 -1.19 -6.34 14.68
CA SER A 131 -1.61 -6.69 13.32
C SER A 131 -2.82 -7.64 13.33
N PRO A 132 -3.51 -7.83 12.18
CA PRO A 132 -4.57 -8.82 12.07
C PRO A 132 -4.12 -10.24 12.46
N ILE A 133 -2.97 -10.67 11.98
CA ILE A 133 -2.42 -12.00 12.24
C ILE A 133 -1.99 -12.15 13.70
N ASP A 134 -1.38 -11.12 14.29
CA ASP A 134 -0.97 -11.16 15.69
C ASP A 134 -2.19 -11.27 16.63
N VAL A 135 -3.24 -10.47 16.41
CA VAL A 135 -4.48 -10.59 17.19
C VAL A 135 -5.12 -11.96 17.01
N TRP A 136 -5.12 -12.49 15.79
CA TRP A 136 -5.69 -13.80 15.51
C TRP A 136 -4.95 -14.91 16.25
N ASN A 137 -3.61 -14.91 16.19
CA ASN A 137 -2.78 -15.98 16.76
C ASN A 137 -2.56 -15.84 18.26
N HIS A 138 -2.45 -14.62 18.78
CA HIS A 138 -2.01 -14.39 20.18
C HIS A 138 -2.98 -13.52 20.99
N GLY A 139 -4.00 -12.92 20.37
CA GLY A 139 -4.98 -12.09 21.06
C GLY A 139 -5.86 -12.89 22.03
N THR A 140 -6.35 -12.22 23.06
CA THR A 140 -7.36 -12.81 23.96
C THR A 140 -8.70 -13.00 23.23
N ALA A 141 -9.62 -13.77 23.80
CA ALA A 141 -10.99 -13.88 23.28
C ALA A 141 -11.66 -12.48 23.19
N LYS A 142 -11.35 -11.56 24.12
CA LYS A 142 -11.84 -10.17 24.09
C LYS A 142 -11.28 -9.37 22.89
N ASP A 143 -10.00 -9.55 22.53
CA ASP A 143 -9.39 -8.89 21.39
C ASP A 143 -10.01 -9.39 20.07
N ILE A 144 -10.18 -10.70 19.96
CA ILE A 144 -10.84 -11.35 18.81
C ILE A 144 -12.30 -10.88 18.72
N TRP A 145 -13.01 -10.86 19.86
CA TRP A 145 -14.39 -10.37 19.92
C TRP A 145 -14.52 -8.94 19.38
N ARG A 146 -13.57 -8.05 19.73
CA ARG A 146 -13.53 -6.68 19.17
C ARG A 146 -13.38 -6.71 17.66
N CYS A 147 -12.49 -7.52 17.13
CA CYS A 147 -12.24 -7.63 15.70
C CYS A 147 -13.43 -8.21 14.91
N LEU A 148 -14.22 -9.08 15.51
CA LEU A 148 -15.40 -9.66 14.89
C LEU A 148 -16.60 -8.69 14.75
N GLY A 149 -16.62 -7.59 15.52
CA GLY A 149 -17.74 -6.65 15.54
C GLY A 149 -18.26 -6.17 14.20
N PRO A 150 -17.39 -5.81 13.24
CA PRO A 150 -17.83 -5.37 11.92
C PRO A 150 -18.67 -6.37 11.13
N MET A 151 -18.58 -7.67 11.40
CA MET A 151 -19.40 -8.69 10.70
C MET A 151 -20.90 -8.45 10.87
N TRP A 152 -21.31 -7.89 12.00
CA TRP A 152 -22.70 -7.56 12.29
C TRP A 152 -23.04 -6.07 12.10
N ARG A 153 -22.12 -5.24 11.61
CA ARG A 153 -22.28 -3.78 11.43
C ARG A 153 -22.11 -3.33 9.98
N GLY A 154 -22.32 -4.23 9.04
CA GLY A 154 -22.41 -3.82 7.65
C GLY A 154 -21.20 -4.07 6.77
N ILE A 155 -20.28 -4.95 7.17
CA ILE A 155 -19.42 -5.56 6.15
C ILE A 155 -20.35 -6.38 5.25
N LYS A 156 -20.56 -5.90 4.02
CA LYS A 156 -21.49 -6.46 3.05
C LYS A 156 -22.95 -6.48 3.46
N GLY A 157 -23.41 -5.45 4.18
CA GLY A 157 -24.80 -5.12 4.14
C GLY A 157 -25.73 -5.84 5.10
N MET A 158 -25.24 -6.30 6.29
CA MET A 158 -26.22 -6.60 7.34
C MET A 158 -27.08 -5.36 7.59
N LYS A 159 -28.40 -5.52 7.45
CA LYS A 159 -29.42 -4.48 7.65
C LYS A 159 -30.38 -4.96 8.70
N VAL A 160 -30.86 -4.05 9.51
CA VAL A 160 -32.05 -4.27 10.31
C VAL A 160 -33.26 -4.14 9.38
N VAL A 161 -34.12 -5.16 9.34
CA VAL A 161 -35.38 -5.15 8.62
C VAL A 161 -36.49 -5.50 9.59
N MET A 162 -37.67 -4.94 9.38
CA MET A 162 -38.87 -5.30 10.15
C MET A 162 -39.52 -6.48 9.48
N VAL A 163 -39.67 -7.59 10.21
CA VAL A 163 -40.41 -8.78 9.77
C VAL A 163 -41.43 -9.09 10.84
N ASP A 164 -42.71 -9.08 10.47
CA ASP A 164 -43.82 -9.32 11.38
C ASP A 164 -43.78 -8.51 12.69
N GLY A 165 -43.38 -7.23 12.59
CA GLY A 165 -43.25 -6.31 13.71
C GLY A 165 -42.01 -6.50 14.60
N LYS A 166 -41.10 -7.39 14.23
CA LYS A 166 -39.82 -7.63 14.94
C LYS A 166 -38.65 -7.17 14.10
N GLU A 167 -37.62 -6.64 14.78
CA GLU A 167 -36.35 -6.33 14.14
C GLU A 167 -35.57 -7.62 13.88
N GLU A 168 -35.22 -7.88 12.62
CA GLU A 168 -34.31 -8.96 12.22
C GLU A 168 -33.06 -8.41 11.53
N LEU A 169 -31.95 -9.08 11.79
CA LEU A 169 -30.71 -8.80 11.07
C LEU A 169 -30.69 -9.62 9.77
N ARG A 170 -30.54 -8.96 8.63
CA ARG A 170 -30.47 -9.57 7.30
C ARG A 170 -29.16 -9.21 6.61
N GLY A 171 -28.57 -10.16 5.90
CA GLY A 171 -27.27 -10.04 5.25
C GLY A 171 -26.13 -10.60 6.09
N GLY A 172 -24.91 -10.44 5.59
CA GLY A 172 -23.72 -10.98 6.21
C GLY A 172 -23.48 -12.44 5.87
N GLN A 173 -22.30 -12.89 6.16
CA GLN A 173 -21.86 -14.29 6.00
C GLN A 173 -20.58 -14.48 6.79
N LEU A 174 -20.24 -15.73 7.08
CA LEU A 174 -19.02 -16.10 7.79
C LEU A 174 -18.11 -16.89 6.85
N ASN A 175 -17.13 -16.23 6.27
CA ASN A 175 -16.14 -16.83 5.37
C ASN A 175 -14.80 -16.10 5.47
N ASP A 176 -13.78 -16.61 4.81
CA ASP A 176 -12.41 -16.09 4.83
C ASP A 176 -12.36 -14.56 4.57
N LYS A 177 -13.10 -14.10 3.54
CA LYS A 177 -13.14 -12.67 3.18
C LYS A 177 -13.77 -11.81 4.28
N SER A 178 -14.79 -12.32 4.97
CA SER A 178 -15.44 -11.58 6.05
C SER A 178 -14.56 -11.49 7.29
N TYR A 179 -13.82 -12.56 7.65
CA TYR A 179 -12.82 -12.51 8.74
C TYR A 179 -11.72 -11.50 8.44
N VAL A 180 -11.04 -11.63 7.29
CA VAL A 180 -9.98 -10.70 6.91
C VAL A 180 -10.49 -9.25 6.92
N SER A 181 -11.67 -9.00 6.36
CA SER A 181 -12.24 -7.65 6.31
C SER A 181 -12.56 -7.11 7.70
N ALA A 182 -13.10 -7.96 8.60
CA ALA A 182 -13.44 -7.56 9.96
C ALA A 182 -12.18 -7.21 10.77
N PHE A 183 -11.16 -8.06 10.73
CA PHE A 183 -9.91 -7.83 11.44
C PHE A 183 -9.18 -6.59 10.91
N ARG A 184 -9.11 -6.42 9.58
CA ARG A 184 -8.53 -5.23 8.94
C ARG A 184 -9.17 -3.90 9.36
N LEU A 185 -10.41 -3.89 9.81
CA LEU A 185 -11.09 -2.69 10.29
C LEU A 185 -10.84 -2.35 11.76
N GLN A 186 -10.22 -3.26 12.52
CA GLN A 186 -10.05 -3.14 13.96
C GLN A 186 -8.58 -3.27 14.42
N THR A 187 -7.67 -3.49 13.49
CA THR A 187 -6.24 -3.66 13.75
C THR A 187 -5.43 -2.73 12.86
N TYR A 188 -4.14 -2.61 13.15
CA TYR A 188 -3.22 -1.90 12.26
C TYR A 188 -2.89 -2.76 11.03
N ILE A 189 -2.82 -2.12 9.88
CA ILE A 189 -2.34 -2.74 8.64
C ILE A 189 -1.37 -1.80 7.96
N ALA A 190 -0.16 -2.31 7.71
CA ALA A 190 0.81 -1.59 6.91
C ALA A 190 0.24 -1.27 5.51
N THR A 191 0.40 -0.02 5.11
CA THR A 191 -0.11 0.48 3.82
C THR A 191 0.63 -0.18 2.66
N GLN A 192 -0.09 -0.50 1.59
CA GLN A 192 0.47 -1.05 0.37
C GLN A 192 0.49 0.03 -0.71
N PHE A 193 1.66 0.23 -1.33
CA PHE A 193 1.76 1.06 -2.52
C PHE A 193 1.00 0.43 -3.70
N LYS A 194 0.93 1.12 -4.84
CA LYS A 194 0.16 0.66 -6.02
C LYS A 194 1.09 0.35 -7.19
N PRO A 195 1.21 -0.93 -7.60
CA PRO A 195 2.09 -1.31 -8.71
C PRO A 195 1.81 -0.57 -10.02
N ASN A 196 0.54 -0.26 -10.30
CA ASN A 196 0.18 0.49 -11.51
C ASN A 196 0.64 1.94 -11.47
N VAL A 197 0.70 2.59 -10.31
CA VAL A 197 1.23 3.95 -10.16
C VAL A 197 2.73 3.96 -10.43
N ALA A 198 3.45 2.98 -9.89
CA ALA A 198 4.88 2.84 -10.18
C ALA A 198 5.14 2.62 -11.67
N LYS A 199 4.42 1.66 -12.29
CA LYS A 199 4.50 1.43 -13.74
C LYS A 199 4.19 2.70 -14.53
N ALA A 200 3.14 3.45 -14.14
CA ALA A 200 2.78 4.69 -14.81
C ALA A 200 3.91 5.72 -14.76
N VAL A 201 4.53 5.92 -13.62
CA VAL A 201 5.65 6.86 -13.45
C VAL A 201 6.84 6.42 -14.31
N TYR A 202 7.22 5.14 -14.29
CA TYR A 202 8.35 4.63 -15.08
C TYR A 202 8.10 4.72 -16.59
N ASP A 203 6.91 4.40 -17.06
CA ASP A 203 6.57 4.47 -18.49
C ASP A 203 6.39 5.93 -18.96
N MET A 204 5.80 6.81 -18.14
CA MET A 204 5.67 8.24 -18.43
C MET A 204 7.05 8.91 -18.59
N THR A 205 8.00 8.57 -17.74
CA THR A 205 9.37 9.09 -17.78
C THR A 205 10.23 8.39 -18.85
N ARG A 206 9.73 7.31 -19.45
CA ARG A 206 10.50 6.44 -20.36
C ARG A 206 11.80 5.95 -19.72
N ALA A 207 11.75 5.75 -18.41
CA ALA A 207 12.90 5.37 -17.61
C ALA A 207 13.49 4.03 -18.10
N LYS A 208 14.82 3.99 -18.23
CA LYS A 208 15.59 2.77 -18.42
C LYS A 208 16.19 2.31 -17.08
N LYS A 209 16.74 3.23 -16.31
CA LYS A 209 17.35 2.97 -15.02
C LYS A 209 16.56 3.65 -13.90
N VAL A 210 16.13 2.85 -12.93
CA VAL A 210 15.24 3.25 -11.83
C VAL A 210 15.94 3.11 -10.48
N LEU A 211 15.74 4.09 -9.59
CA LEU A 211 16.16 4.04 -8.19
C LEU A 211 14.92 4.07 -7.28
N ASP A 212 14.88 3.16 -6.31
CA ASP A 212 13.85 3.07 -5.27
C ASP A 212 14.51 2.97 -3.88
N THR A 213 14.49 4.05 -3.13
CA THR A 213 15.14 4.13 -1.81
C THR A 213 14.31 3.59 -0.66
N SER A 214 13.21 2.88 -0.95
CA SER A 214 12.33 2.27 0.06
C SER A 214 11.44 1.19 -0.56
N CYS A 215 12.02 0.06 -0.95
CA CYS A 215 11.34 -1.01 -1.70
C CYS A 215 10.03 -1.51 -1.07
N GLY A 216 9.92 -1.47 0.27
CA GLY A 216 8.72 -1.79 1.04
C GLY A 216 8.17 -3.18 0.74
N TRP A 217 6.92 -3.27 0.30
CA TRP A 217 6.26 -4.55 0.00
C TRP A 217 6.40 -4.99 -1.46
N GLY A 218 7.45 -4.53 -2.15
CA GLY A 218 7.75 -4.95 -3.53
C GLY A 218 6.79 -4.45 -4.61
N ASP A 219 5.96 -3.44 -4.31
CA ASP A 219 4.97 -2.92 -5.26
C ASP A 219 5.61 -2.13 -6.39
N ARG A 220 6.63 -1.30 -6.08
CA ARG A 220 7.36 -0.54 -7.10
C ARG A 220 8.28 -1.44 -7.92
N LEU A 221 8.84 -2.49 -7.32
CA LEU A 221 9.54 -3.57 -8.04
C LEU A 221 8.60 -4.29 -9.03
N ALA A 222 7.35 -4.58 -8.63
CA ALA A 222 6.34 -5.15 -9.52
C ALA A 222 6.00 -4.20 -10.68
N GLY A 223 5.85 -2.90 -10.39
CA GLY A 223 5.66 -1.86 -11.41
C GLY A 223 6.82 -1.80 -12.40
N PHE A 224 8.06 -1.89 -11.91
CA PHE A 224 9.27 -1.96 -12.73
C PHE A 224 9.26 -3.15 -13.69
N TYR A 225 8.97 -4.36 -13.20
CA TYR A 225 8.93 -5.56 -14.04
C TYR A 225 7.83 -5.50 -15.11
N CYS A 226 6.77 -4.78 -14.86
CA CYS A 226 5.67 -4.57 -15.81
C CYS A 226 5.86 -3.35 -16.72
N SER A 227 6.85 -2.49 -16.48
CA SER A 227 7.19 -1.32 -17.29
C SER A 227 8.22 -1.64 -18.38
N ASN A 228 8.64 -0.59 -19.13
CA ASN A 228 9.72 -0.68 -20.14
C ASN A 228 11.12 -0.36 -19.55
N ALA A 229 11.23 -0.16 -18.23
CA ALA A 229 12.52 0.03 -17.59
C ALA A 229 13.34 -1.26 -17.58
N GLU A 230 14.67 -1.13 -17.59
CA GLU A 230 15.63 -2.22 -17.83
C GLU A 230 16.49 -2.51 -16.59
N GLU A 231 16.83 -1.48 -15.80
CA GLU A 231 17.64 -1.60 -14.59
C GLU A 231 16.92 -1.00 -13.38
N TYR A 232 16.98 -1.70 -12.24
CA TYR A 232 16.40 -1.28 -10.96
C TYR A 232 17.43 -1.39 -9.86
N ILE A 233 17.62 -0.28 -9.14
CA ILE A 233 18.41 -0.23 -7.92
C ILE A 233 17.44 0.07 -6.78
N GLY A 234 17.46 -0.74 -5.72
CA GLY A 234 16.58 -0.54 -4.59
C GLY A 234 17.23 -0.81 -3.24
N CYS A 235 16.63 -0.31 -2.17
CA CYS A 235 17.01 -0.67 -0.81
C CYS A 235 15.82 -0.78 0.14
N ASP A 236 15.98 -1.60 1.16
CA ASP A 236 15.07 -1.76 2.28
C ASP A 236 15.80 -2.46 3.44
N PRO A 237 15.73 -1.98 4.69
CA PRO A 237 16.46 -2.59 5.80
C PRO A 237 15.85 -3.90 6.30
N ASN A 238 14.59 -4.21 5.92
CA ASN A 238 13.84 -5.35 6.44
C ASN A 238 14.37 -6.68 5.89
N PRO A 239 14.94 -7.56 6.72
CA PRO A 239 15.48 -8.86 6.27
C PRO A 239 14.39 -9.79 5.72
N ASN A 240 13.16 -9.70 6.23
CA ASN A 240 12.05 -10.57 5.80
C ASN A 240 11.56 -10.21 4.40
N THR A 241 11.54 -8.92 4.04
CA THR A 241 11.19 -8.48 2.68
C THR A 241 12.33 -8.75 1.70
N PHE A 242 13.60 -8.68 2.15
CA PHE A 242 14.76 -8.93 1.30
C PHE A 242 14.73 -10.33 0.68
N GLU A 243 14.45 -11.36 1.46
CA GLU A 243 14.29 -12.74 0.94
C GLU A 243 13.12 -12.86 -0.03
N ARG A 244 12.02 -12.11 0.25
CA ARG A 244 10.84 -12.12 -0.63
C ARG A 244 11.12 -11.41 -1.95
N TYR A 245 11.95 -10.38 -1.99
CA TYR A 245 12.38 -9.73 -3.24
C TYR A 245 13.12 -10.71 -4.14
N ILE A 246 14.01 -11.54 -3.60
CA ILE A 246 14.72 -12.55 -4.40
C ILE A 246 13.74 -13.52 -5.06
N LYS A 247 12.76 -14.01 -4.31
CA LYS A 247 11.70 -14.87 -4.85
C LYS A 247 10.85 -14.14 -5.90
N GLN A 248 10.49 -12.89 -5.63
CA GLN A 248 9.69 -12.06 -6.52
C GLN A 248 10.39 -11.83 -7.86
N ILE A 249 11.67 -11.44 -7.81
CA ILE A 249 12.51 -11.20 -8.99
C ILE A 249 12.63 -12.48 -9.82
N LYS A 250 13.04 -13.60 -9.22
CA LYS A 250 13.18 -14.89 -9.92
C LYS A 250 11.88 -15.33 -10.59
N THR A 251 10.75 -15.12 -9.91
CA THR A 251 9.44 -15.43 -10.47
C THR A 251 9.14 -14.54 -11.68
N TYR A 252 9.36 -13.24 -11.60
CA TYR A 252 9.10 -12.32 -12.71
C TYR A 252 10.04 -12.55 -13.89
N GLU A 253 11.33 -12.85 -13.63
CA GLU A 253 12.28 -13.25 -14.68
C GLU A 253 11.79 -14.48 -15.43
N SER A 254 11.31 -15.50 -14.69
CA SER A 254 10.71 -16.69 -15.30
C SER A 254 9.50 -16.36 -16.18
N LEU A 255 8.63 -15.41 -15.76
CA LEU A 255 7.49 -14.95 -16.53
C LEU A 255 7.89 -14.16 -17.81
N LEU A 256 9.08 -13.57 -17.81
CA LEU A 256 9.68 -12.90 -18.98
C LEU A 256 10.45 -13.86 -19.90
N GLY A 257 10.52 -15.15 -19.55
CA GLY A 257 11.14 -16.18 -20.35
C GLY A 257 12.54 -16.64 -19.89
N ASN A 258 13.08 -16.04 -18.84
CA ASN A 258 14.36 -16.46 -18.24
C ASN A 258 14.15 -17.56 -17.19
N LYS A 259 14.42 -18.81 -17.58
CA LYS A 259 14.17 -19.97 -16.72
C LYS A 259 15.32 -20.31 -15.73
N SER A 260 16.48 -19.69 -15.90
CA SER A 260 17.67 -19.98 -15.10
C SER A 260 18.27 -18.70 -14.51
N THR A 261 17.44 -17.93 -13.77
CA THR A 261 17.91 -16.70 -13.14
C THR A 261 18.75 -17.03 -11.90
N GLU A 262 20.00 -16.69 -11.95
CA GLU A 262 20.93 -16.77 -10.82
C GLU A 262 20.86 -15.50 -9.98
N ALA A 263 20.82 -15.64 -8.67
CA ALA A 263 20.91 -14.53 -7.74
C ALA A 263 22.30 -14.55 -7.10
N ILE A 264 23.09 -13.52 -7.37
CA ILE A 264 24.37 -13.33 -6.71
C ILE A 264 24.09 -12.55 -5.42
N ILE A 265 24.36 -13.19 -4.28
CA ILE A 265 24.22 -12.56 -2.96
C ILE A 265 25.63 -12.28 -2.45
N ASP A 266 25.90 -11.02 -2.14
CA ASP A 266 27.18 -10.53 -1.69
C ASP A 266 27.01 -9.66 -0.44
N THR A 267 28.09 -9.08 0.04
CA THR A 267 28.11 -8.16 1.17
C THR A 267 28.74 -6.84 0.70
N PHE A 268 27.99 -5.77 0.84
CA PHE A 268 28.48 -4.42 0.67
C PHE A 268 28.64 -3.78 2.05
N ASP A 269 29.87 -3.44 2.41
CA ASP A 269 30.21 -3.04 3.78
C ASP A 269 29.72 -4.09 4.78
N LYS A 270 28.79 -3.72 5.67
CA LYS A 270 28.11 -4.64 6.62
C LYS A 270 26.74 -5.12 6.15
N HIS A 271 26.30 -4.72 4.97
CA HIS A 271 24.98 -4.97 4.45
C HIS A 271 24.98 -6.06 3.37
N HIS A 272 23.87 -6.80 3.28
CA HIS A 272 23.67 -7.75 2.19
C HIS A 272 23.20 -7.04 0.93
N ILE A 273 23.66 -7.53 -0.20
CA ILE A 273 23.24 -7.08 -1.53
C ILE A 273 22.83 -8.30 -2.35
N VAL A 274 21.80 -8.18 -3.15
CA VAL A 274 21.46 -9.15 -4.19
C VAL A 274 21.51 -8.49 -5.55
N THR A 275 22.22 -9.13 -6.48
CA THR A 275 22.24 -8.73 -7.90
C THR A 275 21.69 -9.87 -8.74
N ILE A 276 20.78 -9.54 -9.64
CA ILE A 276 20.21 -10.46 -10.63
C ILE A 276 20.34 -9.76 -11.98
N ASP A 277 21.10 -10.37 -12.86
CA ASP A 277 21.27 -9.95 -14.26
C ASP A 277 20.54 -10.94 -15.15
N GLY A 278 19.31 -10.62 -15.48
CA GLY A 278 18.38 -11.45 -16.24
C GLY A 278 17.87 -10.76 -17.50
N VAL A 279 16.58 -10.89 -17.78
CA VAL A 279 15.89 -10.08 -18.80
C VAL A 279 15.93 -8.61 -18.37
N LYS A 280 15.87 -8.38 -17.07
CA LYS A 280 16.08 -7.07 -16.46
C LYS A 280 17.18 -7.18 -15.39
N LYS A 281 17.94 -6.11 -15.21
CA LYS A 281 18.97 -6.04 -14.17
C LYS A 281 18.37 -5.48 -12.88
N VAL A 282 18.56 -6.16 -11.76
CA VAL A 282 18.06 -5.72 -10.45
C VAL A 282 19.17 -5.83 -9.42
N THR A 283 19.37 -4.76 -8.66
CA THR A 283 20.26 -4.72 -7.50
C THR A 283 19.47 -4.22 -6.30
N ILE A 284 19.42 -5.00 -5.21
CA ILE A 284 18.75 -4.60 -3.98
C ILE A 284 19.72 -4.69 -2.81
N TYR A 285 19.85 -3.59 -2.08
CA TYR A 285 20.62 -3.48 -0.85
C TYR A 285 19.72 -3.71 0.37
N ARG A 286 20.14 -4.55 1.29
CA ARG A 286 19.47 -4.71 2.59
C ARG A 286 20.03 -3.70 3.58
N CYS A 287 19.72 -2.44 3.39
CA CYS A 287 20.14 -1.34 4.25
C CYS A 287 19.10 -0.20 4.25
N GLY A 288 19.24 0.74 5.16
CA GLY A 288 18.58 2.03 5.06
C GLY A 288 19.15 2.84 3.87
N ALA A 289 18.34 3.73 3.32
CA ALA A 289 18.74 4.52 2.17
C ALA A 289 19.91 5.49 2.47
N GLU A 290 20.09 5.86 3.73
CA GLU A 290 21.23 6.66 4.19
C GLU A 290 22.57 5.94 4.06
N ASP A 291 22.56 4.61 4.00
CA ASP A 291 23.74 3.75 3.94
C ASP A 291 24.02 3.25 2.50
N LEU A 292 23.30 3.73 1.48
CA LEU A 292 23.54 3.36 0.07
C LEU A 292 24.92 3.89 -0.42
N PRO A 293 25.60 3.17 -1.34
CA PRO A 293 26.84 3.64 -1.96
C PRO A 293 26.57 4.74 -2.99
N TRP A 294 26.23 5.92 -2.51
CA TRP A 294 25.78 7.03 -3.36
C TRP A 294 26.78 7.45 -4.43
N ASP A 295 28.08 7.24 -4.20
CA ASP A 295 29.13 7.52 -5.18
C ASP A 295 29.15 6.54 -6.36
N GLU A 296 28.48 5.38 -6.21
CA GLU A 296 28.34 4.35 -7.25
C GLU A 296 27.00 4.39 -7.97
N ILE A 297 26.06 5.23 -7.50
CA ILE A 297 24.71 5.34 -8.05
C ILE A 297 24.60 6.60 -8.89
N ASP A 298 24.57 6.43 -10.19
CA ASP A 298 24.52 7.51 -11.17
C ASP A 298 23.61 7.20 -12.36
N ASN A 299 23.42 8.20 -13.23
CA ASN A 299 22.68 8.09 -14.49
C ASN A 299 21.26 7.53 -14.32
N ILE A 300 20.59 7.88 -13.21
CA ILE A 300 19.23 7.46 -12.91
C ILE A 300 18.22 8.28 -13.73
N ASP A 301 17.37 7.59 -14.52
CA ASP A 301 16.31 8.25 -15.29
C ASP A 301 15.10 8.59 -14.43
N CYS A 302 14.78 7.70 -13.48
CA CYS A 302 13.65 7.87 -12.57
C CYS A 302 14.01 7.38 -11.17
N ALA A 303 14.17 8.29 -10.23
CA ALA A 303 14.16 7.96 -8.81
C ALA A 303 12.72 8.11 -8.30
N PHE A 304 12.12 7.00 -7.84
CA PHE A 304 10.75 7.01 -7.33
C PHE A 304 10.67 6.29 -5.99
N THR A 305 10.35 7.03 -4.96
CA THR A 305 10.30 6.52 -3.59
C THR A 305 9.06 6.97 -2.83
N SER A 306 8.65 6.18 -1.84
CA SER A 306 7.75 6.57 -0.77
C SER A 306 8.50 6.31 0.54
N PRO A 307 9.28 7.28 1.03
CA PRO A 307 10.12 7.08 2.20
C PRO A 307 9.26 6.91 3.46
N PRO A 308 9.81 6.36 4.55
CA PRO A 308 9.12 6.37 5.83
C PRO A 308 8.72 7.79 6.24
N TYR A 309 7.44 8.00 6.63
CA TYR A 309 6.91 9.32 7.02
C TYR A 309 7.26 9.60 8.49
N PHE A 310 8.53 9.78 8.77
CA PHE A 310 9.10 9.89 10.12
C PHE A 310 8.61 8.72 10.99
N SER A 311 7.99 9.00 12.13
CA SER A 311 7.44 7.98 13.03
C SER A 311 5.93 7.76 12.87
N THR A 312 5.34 8.11 11.72
CA THR A 312 3.92 7.84 11.43
C THR A 312 3.65 6.34 11.35
N GLU A 313 4.64 5.57 10.88
CA GLU A 313 4.58 4.12 10.79
C GLU A 313 5.80 3.53 11.50
N ARG A 314 5.59 2.99 12.69
CA ARG A 314 6.63 2.32 13.48
C ARG A 314 6.49 0.82 13.30
N TYR A 315 6.92 0.33 12.16
CA TYR A 315 6.79 -1.09 11.84
C TYR A 315 7.52 -1.97 12.85
N ASN A 316 6.81 -3.01 13.33
CA ASN A 316 7.31 -4.03 14.26
C ASN A 316 8.03 -3.45 15.50
N GLU A 317 7.47 -2.41 16.11
CA GLU A 317 8.01 -1.83 17.35
C GLU A 317 8.23 -2.93 18.40
N GLY A 318 9.48 -3.06 18.86
CA GLY A 318 9.91 -4.12 19.79
C GLY A 318 10.24 -5.47 19.15
N GLY A 319 10.20 -5.57 17.82
CA GLY A 319 10.58 -6.76 17.06
C GLY A 319 12.01 -6.74 16.51
N GLU A 320 12.34 -7.72 15.69
CA GLU A 320 13.62 -7.79 14.99
C GLU A 320 13.82 -6.61 14.02
N TYR A 321 15.06 -6.21 13.75
CA TYR A 321 15.51 -5.14 12.82
C TYR A 321 14.90 -3.72 13.09
N VAL A 322 14.34 -3.50 14.27
CA VAL A 322 13.79 -2.18 14.63
C VAL A 322 14.85 -1.09 14.58
N GLU A 323 16.06 -1.41 15.03
CA GLU A 323 17.22 -0.51 15.03
C GLU A 323 17.69 -0.10 13.64
N ASP A 324 17.38 -0.87 12.60
CA ASP A 324 17.72 -0.54 11.21
C ASP A 324 16.71 0.41 10.56
N GLN A 325 15.56 0.63 11.20
CA GLN A 325 14.53 1.50 10.66
C GLN A 325 14.80 2.97 10.97
N SER A 326 14.51 3.86 10.03
CA SER A 326 14.80 5.30 10.13
C SER A 326 14.15 5.96 11.35
N TRP A 327 12.94 5.57 11.74
CA TRP A 327 12.25 6.13 12.92
C TRP A 327 12.93 5.74 14.26
N SER A 328 13.67 4.65 14.28
CA SER A 328 14.41 4.19 15.45
C SER A 328 15.83 4.78 15.47
N LYS A 329 16.55 4.75 14.33
CA LYS A 329 17.87 5.39 14.17
C LYS A 329 17.78 6.90 14.43
N PHE A 330 16.75 7.55 13.94
CA PHE A 330 16.54 8.99 13.98
C PHE A 330 15.21 9.29 14.69
N ASN A 331 15.20 9.13 16.03
CA ASN A 331 13.99 9.15 16.84
C ASN A 331 13.40 10.56 17.13
N GLN A 332 14.06 11.62 16.66
CA GLN A 332 13.58 13.00 16.67
C GLN A 332 13.37 13.48 15.24
N TYR A 333 12.36 14.34 15.04
CA TYR A 333 12.02 14.81 13.69
C TYR A 333 13.18 15.47 12.99
N GLU A 334 13.89 16.38 13.67
CA GLU A 334 15.02 17.12 13.14
C GLU A 334 16.17 16.18 12.74
N LEU A 335 16.43 15.14 13.55
CA LEU A 335 17.45 14.12 13.21
C LEU A 335 17.01 13.30 11.98
N TRP A 336 15.74 12.87 11.94
CA TRP A 336 15.21 12.15 10.79
C TRP A 336 15.26 13.00 9.53
N ARG A 337 14.87 14.27 9.62
CA ARG A 337 14.94 15.22 8.51
C ARG A 337 16.35 15.42 8.01
N ASP A 338 17.30 15.74 8.92
CA ASP A 338 18.64 16.22 8.58
C ASP A 338 19.65 15.09 8.32
N LYS A 339 19.39 13.87 8.81
CA LYS A 339 20.29 12.71 8.65
C LYS A 339 19.76 11.61 7.72
N PHE A 340 18.47 11.63 7.43
CA PHE A 340 17.83 10.65 6.57
C PHE A 340 17.07 11.32 5.41
N PHE A 341 15.95 11.99 5.68
CA PHE A 341 15.00 12.38 4.64
C PHE A 341 15.57 13.34 3.60
N LEU A 342 16.13 14.48 4.02
CA LEU A 342 16.70 15.45 3.09
C LEU A 342 17.98 14.96 2.43
N PRO A 343 18.96 14.37 3.14
CA PRO A 343 20.15 13.81 2.48
C PRO A 343 19.84 12.74 1.45
N VAL A 344 18.96 11.79 1.75
CA VAL A 344 18.53 10.75 0.79
C VAL A 344 17.86 11.37 -0.43
N SER A 345 16.99 12.37 -0.23
CA SER A 345 16.34 13.08 -1.34
C SER A 345 17.33 13.87 -2.21
N ILE A 346 18.30 14.53 -1.60
CA ILE A 346 19.35 15.27 -2.30
C ILE A 346 20.24 14.30 -3.09
N ASN A 347 20.68 13.21 -2.49
CA ASN A 347 21.51 12.20 -3.14
C ASN A 347 20.75 11.53 -4.30
N SER A 348 19.47 11.21 -4.10
CA SER A 348 18.60 10.70 -5.18
C SER A 348 18.50 11.69 -6.34
N TYR A 349 18.41 12.99 -6.06
CA TYR A 349 18.42 14.01 -7.10
C TYR A 349 19.79 14.11 -7.80
N ASN A 350 20.87 14.06 -7.04
CA ASN A 350 22.23 14.18 -7.58
C ASN A 350 22.62 12.99 -8.47
N SER A 351 22.06 11.80 -8.21
CA SER A 351 22.27 10.60 -9.03
C SER A 351 21.53 10.61 -10.37
N LEU A 352 20.68 11.62 -10.64
CA LEU A 352 19.89 11.68 -11.86
C LEU A 352 20.73 11.95 -13.09
N SER A 353 20.39 11.28 -14.19
CA SER A 353 20.83 11.64 -15.54
C SER A 353 20.36 13.06 -15.93
N ASP A 354 20.84 13.59 -17.03
CA ASP A 354 20.49 14.96 -17.46
C ASP A 354 18.99 15.15 -17.71
N LYS A 355 18.27 14.10 -18.05
CA LYS A 355 16.82 14.09 -18.23
C LYS A 355 16.06 13.39 -17.11
N GLY A 356 16.77 12.99 -16.07
CA GLY A 356 16.23 12.24 -14.95
C GLY A 356 15.31 13.07 -14.07
N HIS A 357 14.40 12.36 -13.40
CA HIS A 357 13.44 12.94 -12.48
C HIS A 357 13.39 12.18 -11.15
N LEU A 358 13.20 12.93 -10.06
CA LEU A 358 12.94 12.40 -8.72
C LEU A 358 11.45 12.61 -8.41
N PHE A 359 10.81 11.54 -7.96
CA PHE A 359 9.44 11.51 -7.49
C PHE A 359 9.42 11.05 -6.04
N VAL A 360 8.88 11.87 -5.14
CA VAL A 360 8.78 11.53 -3.71
C VAL A 360 7.31 11.53 -3.32
N ASN A 361 6.78 10.34 -3.05
CA ASN A 361 5.42 10.20 -2.53
C ASN A 361 5.47 10.29 -1.01
N ILE A 362 5.09 11.45 -0.49
CA ILE A 362 5.08 11.72 0.95
C ILE A 362 4.02 12.78 1.29
N MET A 363 3.47 12.66 2.48
CA MET A 363 2.65 13.68 3.14
C MET A 363 3.30 14.08 4.45
N ASP A 364 3.00 15.28 4.92
CA ASP A 364 3.48 15.75 6.23
C ASP A 364 3.07 14.78 7.34
N PRO A 365 4.02 14.26 8.14
CA PRO A 365 3.69 13.43 9.28
C PRO A 365 3.01 14.22 10.38
N THR A 366 2.02 13.61 11.02
CA THR A 366 1.37 14.15 12.22
C THR A 366 1.57 13.19 13.36
N ILE A 367 2.35 13.58 14.36
CA ILE A 367 2.72 12.78 15.52
C ILE A 367 2.19 13.44 16.78
N LYS A 368 1.35 12.73 17.53
CA LYS A 368 0.72 13.24 18.77
C LYS A 368 0.06 14.62 18.59
N GLY A 369 -0.56 14.84 17.44
CA GLY A 369 -1.24 16.11 17.12
C GLY A 369 -0.34 17.20 16.53
N THR A 370 0.98 17.03 16.49
CA THR A 370 1.91 17.98 15.87
C THR A 370 2.17 17.56 14.43
N ARG A 371 1.89 18.46 13.48
CA ARG A 371 2.25 18.31 12.06
C ARG A 371 3.65 18.86 11.82
N TYR A 372 4.46 18.10 11.12
CA TYR A 372 5.79 18.49 10.67
C TYR A 372 5.76 18.76 9.16
N LYS A 373 6.24 19.93 8.74
CA LYS A 373 6.14 20.42 7.35
C LYS A 373 7.24 19.87 6.43
N SER A 374 7.44 18.57 6.46
CA SER A 374 8.50 17.88 5.70
C SER A 374 8.38 18.08 4.18
N CYS A 375 7.17 18.21 3.67
CA CYS A 375 6.94 18.44 2.24
C CYS A 375 7.42 19.85 1.81
N ASP A 376 7.09 20.87 2.58
CA ASP A 376 7.57 22.24 2.32
C ASP A 376 9.09 22.32 2.43
N GLU A 377 9.69 21.67 3.45
CA GLU A 377 11.15 21.61 3.65
C GLU A 377 11.85 20.89 2.50
N LEU A 378 11.29 19.81 1.97
CA LEU A 378 11.82 19.12 0.79
C LEU A 378 11.86 20.04 -0.43
N VAL A 379 10.76 20.76 -0.70
CA VAL A 379 10.71 21.68 -1.84
C VAL A 379 11.65 22.86 -1.62
N ASP A 380 11.75 23.39 -0.40
CA ASP A 380 12.66 24.52 -0.10
C ASP A 380 14.13 24.17 -0.35
N VAL A 381 14.56 22.93 0.00
CA VAL A 381 15.93 22.44 -0.23
C VAL A 381 16.22 22.20 -1.71
N LEU A 382 15.27 21.68 -2.45
CA LEU A 382 15.41 21.37 -3.89
C LEU A 382 14.72 22.45 -4.78
N LYS A 383 14.60 23.66 -4.31
CA LYS A 383 13.75 24.76 -4.83
C LYS A 383 13.78 24.91 -6.35
N ASP A 384 14.96 25.11 -6.95
CA ASP A 384 15.12 25.32 -8.39
C ASP A 384 14.85 24.06 -9.23
N LYS A 385 14.79 22.92 -8.57
CA LYS A 385 14.57 21.60 -9.16
C LYS A 385 13.11 21.17 -9.13
N PHE A 386 12.28 21.82 -8.32
CA PHE A 386 10.86 21.51 -8.20
C PHE A 386 10.13 21.77 -9.51
N LYS A 387 9.36 20.80 -9.98
CA LYS A 387 8.64 20.82 -11.27
C LYS A 387 7.13 20.77 -11.10
N GLY A 388 6.64 20.52 -9.89
CA GLY A 388 5.23 20.40 -9.58
C GLY A 388 4.90 19.10 -8.86
N GLN A 389 3.63 18.72 -8.89
CA GLN A 389 3.12 17.56 -8.17
C GLN A 389 2.23 16.70 -9.06
N ILE A 390 2.28 15.40 -8.85
CA ILE A 390 1.29 14.46 -9.37
C ILE A 390 0.44 14.01 -8.19
N GLY A 391 -0.89 14.05 -8.34
CA GLY A 391 -1.80 13.51 -7.35
C GLY A 391 -2.01 12.01 -7.56
N MET A 392 -1.60 11.18 -6.62
CA MET A 392 -2.02 9.78 -6.57
C MET A 392 -3.43 9.75 -6.00
N ARG A 393 -4.41 9.35 -6.81
CA ARG A 393 -5.81 9.30 -6.36
C ARG A 393 -5.99 8.19 -5.34
N ILE A 394 -6.42 8.56 -4.13
CA ILE A 394 -6.81 7.63 -3.09
C ILE A 394 -8.32 7.46 -3.06
N MET A 395 -8.76 6.18 -2.94
CA MET A 395 -10.16 5.87 -2.83
C MET A 395 -10.63 6.12 -1.39
N GLN A 396 -11.35 7.20 -1.15
CA GLN A 396 -12.06 7.40 0.11
C GLN A 396 -13.33 6.59 0.12
N ARG A 397 -13.47 5.72 1.12
CA ARG A 397 -14.73 5.05 1.42
C ARG A 397 -15.53 5.93 2.36
N PRO A 398 -16.82 6.22 2.08
CA PRO A 398 -17.68 6.87 3.05
C PRO A 398 -17.69 6.02 4.33
N GLN A 399 -17.16 6.56 5.42
CA GLN A 399 -17.16 5.88 6.71
C GLN A 399 -18.59 5.86 7.26
N GLY A 400 -19.33 4.83 6.87
CA GLY A 400 -20.72 4.60 7.29
C GLY A 400 -21.72 5.54 6.61
N ARG A 401 -22.73 4.98 5.95
CA ARG A 401 -23.86 5.74 5.38
C ARG A 401 -24.56 6.63 6.41
N ALA A 402 -24.41 6.33 7.70
CA ALA A 402 -24.98 7.09 8.81
C ALA A 402 -24.41 8.51 9.01
N LYS A 403 -23.31 8.89 8.31
CA LYS A 403 -22.73 10.23 8.40
C LYS A 403 -23.32 11.24 7.41
N PHE A 404 -23.95 10.77 6.33
CA PHE A 404 -24.59 11.63 5.35
C PHE A 404 -26.09 11.70 5.65
N LYS A 405 -26.56 12.90 6.01
CA LYS A 405 -27.97 13.13 6.36
C LYS A 405 -28.83 13.21 5.11
N THR A 406 -28.26 13.61 3.98
CA THR A 406 -28.95 13.75 2.71
C THR A 406 -28.21 13.05 1.55
N LYS A 407 -28.91 12.85 0.44
CA LYS A 407 -28.33 12.32 -0.79
C LYS A 407 -27.34 13.33 -1.38
N GLU A 408 -27.62 14.60 -1.27
CA GLU A 408 -26.79 15.70 -1.75
C GLU A 408 -25.43 15.73 -1.04
N GLU A 409 -25.39 15.53 0.29
CA GLU A 409 -24.15 15.42 1.06
C GLU A 409 -23.29 14.23 0.59
N LEU A 410 -23.94 13.07 0.31
CA LEU A 410 -23.27 11.90 -0.24
C LEU A 410 -22.71 12.17 -1.64
N ASP A 411 -23.53 12.78 -2.52
CA ASP A 411 -23.14 13.11 -3.89
C ASP A 411 -22.01 14.13 -3.90
N GLU A 412 -22.04 15.13 -3.02
CA GLU A 412 -20.94 16.08 -2.84
C GLU A 412 -19.65 15.37 -2.41
N PHE A 413 -19.73 14.46 -1.43
CA PHE A 413 -18.58 13.66 -1.00
C PHE A 413 -18.02 12.80 -2.14
N MET A 414 -18.90 12.15 -2.93
CA MET A 414 -18.50 11.32 -4.06
C MET A 414 -17.93 12.13 -5.24
N ASN A 415 -18.24 13.43 -5.30
CA ASN A 415 -17.70 14.33 -6.32
C ASN A 415 -16.32 14.91 -5.94
N LYS A 416 -15.81 14.63 -4.74
CA LYS A 416 -14.48 15.04 -4.30
C LYS A 416 -13.43 14.02 -4.74
N LEU A 417 -12.29 14.49 -5.23
CA LEU A 417 -11.12 13.67 -5.52
C LEU A 417 -10.09 13.88 -4.43
N TYR A 418 -9.80 12.84 -3.68
CA TYR A 418 -8.75 12.87 -2.66
C TYR A 418 -7.46 12.33 -3.22
N ILE A 419 -6.37 13.02 -2.95
CA ILE A 419 -5.05 12.67 -3.45
C ILE A 419 -4.02 12.54 -2.33
N GLU A 420 -3.02 11.74 -2.62
CA GLU A 420 -1.73 11.76 -1.94
C GLU A 420 -0.69 12.33 -2.90
N ASN A 421 0.12 13.26 -2.41
CA ASN A 421 1.03 14.04 -3.25
C ASN A 421 2.27 13.22 -3.63
N ILE A 422 2.63 13.26 -4.90
CA ILE A 422 3.93 12.85 -5.42
C ILE A 422 4.66 14.13 -5.83
N TRP A 423 5.67 14.52 -5.07
CA TRP A 423 6.48 15.70 -5.31
C TRP A 423 7.52 15.41 -6.38
N CYS A 424 7.57 16.29 -7.41
CA CYS A 424 8.34 16.04 -8.63
C CYS A 424 9.48 17.03 -8.76
N PHE A 425 10.68 16.50 -8.95
CA PHE A 425 11.91 17.28 -9.14
C PHE A 425 12.64 16.77 -10.37
N GLY A 426 13.39 17.65 -11.04
CA GLY A 426 14.17 17.26 -12.22
C GLY A 426 14.99 18.38 -12.80
N LYS A 427 15.86 18.05 -13.75
CA LYS A 427 16.66 19.02 -14.49
C LYS A 427 15.84 19.68 -15.59
N GLU A 428 14.92 18.94 -16.21
CA GLU A 428 14.03 19.40 -17.26
C GLU A 428 12.56 19.49 -16.79
N LYS A 429 11.71 20.12 -17.61
CA LYS A 429 10.28 20.25 -17.36
C LYS A 429 9.59 18.89 -17.55
N LEU A 430 8.65 18.57 -16.68
CA LEU A 430 7.80 17.39 -16.81
C LEU A 430 6.72 17.63 -17.88
N ASP A 431 6.90 17.06 -19.06
CA ASP A 431 5.97 17.22 -20.19
C ASP A 431 5.20 15.94 -20.52
N TYR A 432 5.08 15.05 -19.55
CA TYR A 432 4.57 13.70 -19.74
C TYR A 432 3.07 13.63 -19.98
N PHE A 433 2.31 14.60 -19.48
CA PHE A 433 0.84 14.60 -19.60
C PHE A 433 0.33 14.89 -21.01
N ARG A 434 1.18 15.35 -21.94
CA ARG A 434 0.79 15.60 -23.34
C ARG A 434 0.29 14.35 -24.07
N HIS A 435 0.71 13.18 -23.66
CA HIS A 435 0.36 11.91 -24.26
C HIS A 435 -0.87 11.25 -23.63
N ALA A 436 -1.39 11.81 -22.53
CA ALA A 436 -2.59 11.29 -21.90
C ALA A 436 -3.79 11.48 -22.84
N ARG A 437 -4.49 10.37 -23.11
CA ARG A 437 -5.69 10.42 -23.92
C ARG A 437 -6.78 11.19 -23.19
N LYS A 438 -7.63 11.91 -23.93
CA LYS A 438 -8.88 12.47 -23.40
C LYS A 438 -9.83 11.30 -23.10
N ASN A 439 -9.74 10.74 -21.91
CA ASN A 439 -10.67 9.72 -21.45
C ASN A 439 -11.76 10.41 -20.64
N THR A 440 -12.99 10.27 -21.09
CA THR A 440 -14.16 10.67 -20.33
C THR A 440 -14.30 9.75 -19.12
N LEU A 441 -14.37 10.36 -17.93
CA LEU A 441 -14.41 9.73 -16.62
C LEU A 441 -15.61 8.81 -16.35
N GLU A 442 -16.57 8.74 -17.27
CA GLU A 442 -17.88 8.14 -17.03
C GLU A 442 -17.94 6.63 -17.18
N GLU A 443 -16.94 5.99 -17.82
CA GLU A 443 -17.01 4.56 -18.14
C GLU A 443 -16.42 3.60 -17.09
N PHE A 444 -15.82 4.09 -15.99
CA PHE A 444 -15.10 3.23 -15.04
C PHE A 444 -15.72 3.12 -13.64
N PHE A 445 -16.93 3.64 -13.43
CA PHE A 445 -17.59 3.60 -12.11
C PHE A 445 -19.04 3.13 -12.20
N ILE A 446 -19.25 1.93 -12.76
CA ILE A 446 -20.45 1.14 -12.52
C ILE A 446 -20.12 -0.02 -11.58
#